data_442edd4b5d33abcccc8e042fe5ca6b4d
#
_entry.id   442edd4b5d33abcccc8e042fe5ca6b4d
#
_cell.length_a   1.000
_cell.length_b   1.000
_cell.length_c   1.000
_cell.angle_alpha   90.00
_cell.angle_beta   90.00
_cell.angle_gamma   90.00
#
_symmetry.space_group_name_H-M   'P 1'
#
loop_
_entity.id
_entity.type
_entity.pdbx_description
1 polymer ?
#
loop_
_entity_poly.entity_id
_entity_poly.type
_entity_poly.pdbx_seq_one_letter_code
_entity_poly.pdbx_strand_id
1 'polypeptide(L)'
;MRPAPANTIFFATNTPPLIARVESMTIALIATGGTIACTAAADGSLIPTVTGQELARSLSADIEVIEFRQLDSSSITLADLDELLGTVHVQLTRTDIDGILITHGTDSMEETAMALSIFDPGTKPVVLTGAQRSFDHPGGDGPRNLHDSLHLIEQGTPGVYIQFGGMTIPARGARKNHTFHLNGFESMPVGESNLFPLPLAPLAPHPVAILAAYPGADATLVDAAIPHFSGLVIEALGSGNMGEGMGEGVARALEAGLPVAISTRVPYGTTSLAYGGSGGGATLADKGAVSAGAFRPGQARILLAAALATGTPVSEVFAAKAAPKQYSR
;
A
#
# COMPACT_ATOMS: atom_id res chain seq x y z
N MET A 1 -70.99 44.72 30.59
CA MET A 1 -70.44 43.40 31.02
C MET A 1 -69.48 42.91 29.96
N ARG A 2 -68.23 42.88 30.29
CA ARG A 2 -67.15 42.25 29.42
C ARG A 2 -66.92 40.84 29.95
N PRO A 3 -66.77 39.83 29.07
CA PRO A 3 -66.41 38.49 29.52
C PRO A 3 -64.92 38.41 29.84
N ALA A 4 -64.57 37.59 30.85
CA ALA A 4 -63.23 37.31 31.33
C ALA A 4 -62.44 36.43 30.34
N PRO A 5 -61.08 36.53 30.32
CA PRO A 5 -60.29 35.72 29.43
C PRO A 5 -60.15 34.29 29.99
N ALA A 6 -60.19 33.30 29.05
CA ALA A 6 -60.01 31.92 29.35
C ALA A 6 -58.50 31.60 29.63
N ASN A 7 -58.23 30.94 30.74
CA ASN A 7 -56.90 30.42 31.08
C ASN A 7 -56.54 29.18 30.20
N THR A 8 -55.58 29.36 29.31
CA THR A 8 -54.98 28.25 28.58
C THR A 8 -53.85 27.63 29.42
N ILE A 9 -54.06 26.39 29.88
CA ILE A 9 -53.06 25.64 30.60
C ILE A 9 -52.12 24.99 29.56
N PHE A 10 -50.86 25.45 29.50
CA PHE A 10 -49.80 24.78 28.74
C PHE A 10 -49.26 23.58 29.53
N PHE A 11 -49.51 22.37 29.02
CA PHE A 11 -48.80 21.18 29.49
C PHE A 11 -47.40 21.17 28.84
N ALA A 12 -46.39 21.40 29.65
CA ALA A 12 -45.01 21.18 29.26
C ALA A 12 -44.76 19.66 29.11
N THR A 13 -44.62 19.19 27.88
CA THR A 13 -44.14 17.84 27.63
C THR A 13 -42.64 17.78 27.92
N ASN A 14 -42.28 17.25 29.05
CA ASN A 14 -40.90 16.87 29.40
C ASN A 14 -40.47 15.68 28.54
N THR A 15 -40.02 15.93 27.32
CA THR A 15 -39.30 14.93 26.55
C THR A 15 -37.86 14.95 27.06
N PRO A 16 -37.33 13.87 27.61
CA PRO A 16 -35.93 13.82 28.01
C PRO A 16 -35.08 14.06 26.78
N PRO A 17 -33.94 14.76 26.89
CA PRO A 17 -33.04 14.92 25.76
C PRO A 17 -32.61 13.55 25.28
N LEU A 18 -32.75 13.28 23.99
CA LEU A 18 -32.11 12.13 23.33
C LEU A 18 -30.61 12.35 23.52
N ILE A 19 -30.04 11.71 24.53
CA ILE A 19 -28.58 11.54 24.62
C ILE A 19 -28.26 10.63 23.46
N ALA A 20 -27.83 11.19 22.34
CA ALA A 20 -27.20 10.44 21.28
C ALA A 20 -26.05 9.66 21.96
N ARG A 21 -26.19 8.35 22.05
CA ARG A 21 -25.11 7.46 22.47
C ARG A 21 -24.02 7.71 21.43
N VAL A 22 -22.96 8.39 21.81
CA VAL A 22 -21.72 8.38 21.03
C VAL A 22 -21.27 6.93 21.12
N GLU A 23 -21.62 6.13 20.11
CA GLU A 23 -21.09 4.79 19.98
C GLU A 23 -19.59 4.96 19.88
N SER A 24 -18.87 4.41 20.86
CA SER A 24 -17.41 4.44 20.85
C SER A 24 -16.95 3.67 19.63
N MET A 25 -16.20 4.33 18.75
CA MET A 25 -15.63 3.69 17.57
C MET A 25 -14.63 2.62 17.99
N THR A 26 -14.78 1.41 17.44
CA THR A 26 -13.88 0.29 17.67
C THR A 26 -12.95 0.07 16.50
N ILE A 27 -11.64 0.07 16.75
CA ILE A 27 -10.61 -0.05 15.73
C ILE A 27 -9.83 -1.33 15.93
N ALA A 28 -9.65 -2.11 14.87
CA ALA A 28 -8.74 -3.24 14.87
C ALA A 28 -7.30 -2.77 14.61
N LEU A 29 -6.43 -2.88 15.62
CA LEU A 29 -4.99 -2.64 15.49
C LEU A 29 -4.29 -3.95 15.18
N ILE A 30 -3.75 -4.09 13.97
CA ILE A 30 -2.95 -5.24 13.56
C ILE A 30 -1.47 -4.87 13.69
N ALA A 31 -0.79 -5.50 14.66
CA ALA A 31 0.61 -5.26 14.94
C ALA A 31 1.50 -6.22 14.13
N THR A 32 2.23 -5.69 13.14
CA THR A 32 3.15 -6.50 12.32
C THR A 32 4.63 -6.25 12.64
N GLY A 33 4.95 -5.42 13.64
CA GLY A 33 6.32 -5.08 14.00
C GLY A 33 6.81 -3.77 13.38
N GLY A 34 8.06 -3.77 12.92
CA GLY A 34 8.75 -2.59 12.38
C GLY A 34 9.39 -1.71 13.46
N THR A 35 10.09 -0.66 13.05
CA THR A 35 10.85 0.26 13.94
C THR A 35 9.99 0.88 15.05
N ILE A 36 8.71 1.10 14.79
CA ILE A 36 7.75 1.62 15.78
C ILE A 36 7.61 0.73 17.01
N ALA A 37 7.89 -0.57 16.85
CA ALA A 37 7.84 -1.60 17.91
C ALA A 37 9.25 -2.01 18.40
N CYS A 38 10.31 -1.30 18.00
CA CYS A 38 11.68 -1.61 18.41
C CYS A 38 12.15 -0.69 19.52
N THR A 39 13.06 -1.21 20.35
CA THR A 39 13.90 -0.42 21.27
C THR A 39 15.38 -0.62 20.94
N ALA A 40 16.23 0.33 21.36
CA ALA A 40 17.66 0.24 21.17
C ALA A 40 18.29 -0.73 22.16
N ALA A 41 19.06 -1.71 21.65
CA ALA A 41 19.91 -2.57 22.47
C ALA A 41 21.19 -1.83 22.91
N ALA A 42 21.96 -2.44 23.80
CA ALA A 42 23.17 -1.83 24.34
C ALA A 42 24.27 -1.57 23.28
N ASP A 43 24.25 -2.31 22.19
CA ASP A 43 25.14 -2.15 21.03
C ASP A 43 24.61 -1.16 19.98
N GLY A 44 23.43 -0.56 20.22
CA GLY A 44 22.76 0.37 19.32
C GLY A 44 21.91 -0.30 18.23
N SER A 45 21.86 -1.64 18.17
CA SER A 45 20.94 -2.35 17.26
C SER A 45 19.49 -2.17 17.71
N LEU A 46 18.56 -2.17 16.76
CA LEU A 46 17.12 -2.11 17.06
C LEU A 46 16.55 -3.52 17.16
N ILE A 47 15.90 -3.81 18.27
CA ILE A 47 15.26 -5.11 18.53
C ILE A 47 13.76 -4.92 18.77
N PRO A 48 12.89 -5.78 18.22
CA PRO A 48 11.45 -5.70 18.42
C PRO A 48 11.10 -6.18 19.82
N THR A 49 10.71 -5.25 20.69
CA THR A 49 10.39 -5.53 22.11
C THR A 49 9.01 -5.04 22.51
N VAL A 50 8.39 -4.16 21.71
CA VAL A 50 7.12 -3.51 22.03
C VAL A 50 5.97 -4.24 21.37
N THR A 51 4.96 -4.57 22.17
CA THR A 51 3.75 -5.26 21.70
C THR A 51 2.72 -4.28 21.12
N GLY A 52 1.78 -4.79 20.33
CA GLY A 52 0.64 -4.00 19.85
C GLY A 52 -0.20 -3.47 21.00
N GLN A 53 -0.32 -4.23 22.12
CA GLN A 53 -0.98 -3.77 23.33
C GLN A 53 -0.31 -2.55 23.97
N GLU A 54 1.01 -2.47 23.92
CA GLU A 54 1.76 -1.31 24.43
C GLU A 54 1.57 -0.10 23.52
N LEU A 55 1.59 -0.30 22.20
CA LEU A 55 1.31 0.76 21.23
C LEU A 55 -0.12 1.30 21.38
N ALA A 56 -1.10 0.42 21.60
CA ALA A 56 -2.51 0.79 21.78
C ALA A 56 -2.76 1.67 23.03
N ARG A 57 -1.95 1.54 24.09
CA ARG A 57 -2.11 2.35 25.31
C ARG A 57 -2.00 3.86 25.09
N SER A 58 -1.37 4.28 24.02
CA SER A 58 -1.24 5.70 23.67
C SER A 58 -2.46 6.25 22.92
N LEU A 59 -3.39 5.39 22.51
CA LEU A 59 -4.55 5.74 21.69
C LEU A 59 -5.80 5.94 22.57
N SER A 60 -6.58 6.97 22.26
CA SER A 60 -7.80 7.33 22.99
C SER A 60 -9.06 6.81 22.25
N ALA A 61 -9.07 5.51 21.92
CA ALA A 61 -10.19 4.84 21.25
C ALA A 61 -10.36 3.44 21.82
N ASP A 62 -11.46 2.77 21.48
CA ASP A 62 -11.63 1.35 21.76
C ASP A 62 -10.82 0.55 20.75
N ILE A 63 -9.72 -0.06 21.19
CA ILE A 63 -8.75 -0.73 20.32
C ILE A 63 -8.79 -2.24 20.59
N GLU A 64 -9.19 -3.01 19.59
CA GLU A 64 -8.97 -4.45 19.55
C GLU A 64 -7.61 -4.75 18.92
N VAL A 65 -6.69 -5.30 19.71
CA VAL A 65 -5.33 -5.58 19.26
C VAL A 65 -5.22 -6.99 18.72
N ILE A 66 -4.67 -7.11 17.52
CA ILE A 66 -4.31 -8.36 16.86
C ILE A 66 -2.80 -8.41 16.75
N GLU A 67 -2.15 -9.19 17.59
CA GLU A 67 -0.71 -9.47 17.51
C GLU A 67 -0.49 -10.41 16.32
N PHE A 68 -0.21 -9.84 15.15
CA PHE A 68 -0.04 -10.63 13.93
C PHE A 68 1.29 -11.39 13.95
N ARG A 69 2.38 -10.65 13.87
CA ARG A 69 3.78 -11.13 13.99
C ARG A 69 4.69 -9.94 14.22
N GLN A 70 5.88 -10.21 14.76
CA GLN A 70 6.95 -9.20 14.75
C GLN A 70 7.85 -9.47 13.54
N LEU A 71 7.53 -8.82 12.41
CA LEU A 71 8.25 -8.96 11.16
C LEU A 71 9.20 -7.77 10.97
N ASP A 72 10.40 -8.08 10.50
CA ASP A 72 11.20 -7.10 9.79
C ASP A 72 10.59 -6.92 8.39
N SER A 73 10.21 -5.71 8.04
CA SER A 73 9.53 -5.47 6.77
C SER A 73 10.40 -5.75 5.54
N SER A 74 11.73 -5.78 5.69
CA SER A 74 12.65 -6.22 4.64
C SER A 74 12.56 -7.74 4.37
N SER A 75 11.99 -8.50 5.30
CA SER A 75 11.88 -9.96 5.23
C SER A 75 10.46 -10.47 4.93
N ILE A 76 9.50 -9.58 4.75
CA ILE A 76 8.12 -9.96 4.44
C ILE A 76 8.05 -10.68 3.09
N THR A 77 7.46 -11.87 3.10
CA THR A 77 7.21 -12.70 1.92
C THR A 77 5.81 -12.48 1.36
N LEU A 78 5.54 -13.00 0.14
CA LEU A 78 4.17 -13.01 -0.40
C LEU A 78 3.22 -13.86 0.45
N ALA A 79 3.73 -14.91 1.11
CA ALA A 79 2.91 -15.71 2.03
C ALA A 79 2.52 -14.94 3.30
N ASP A 80 3.41 -14.11 3.83
CA ASP A 80 3.08 -13.21 4.94
C ASP A 80 2.05 -12.15 4.52
N LEU A 81 2.15 -11.65 3.28
CA LEU A 81 1.14 -10.74 2.72
C LEU A 81 -0.22 -11.43 2.57
N ASP A 82 -0.27 -12.67 2.09
CA ASP A 82 -1.52 -13.43 1.95
C ASP A 82 -2.20 -13.62 3.31
N GLU A 83 -1.45 -13.93 4.36
CA GLU A 83 -1.98 -14.05 5.71
C GLU A 83 -2.48 -12.71 6.27
N LEU A 84 -1.73 -11.62 6.01
CA LEU A 84 -2.14 -10.28 6.41
C LEU A 84 -3.41 -9.83 5.67
N LEU A 85 -3.49 -10.05 4.36
CA LEU A 85 -4.69 -9.79 3.55
C LEU A 85 -5.91 -10.53 4.10
N GLY A 86 -5.77 -11.82 4.43
CA GLY A 86 -6.82 -12.62 5.05
C GLY A 86 -7.25 -12.05 6.40
N THR A 87 -6.28 -11.67 7.25
CA THR A 87 -6.54 -11.06 8.56
C THR A 87 -7.30 -9.75 8.43
N VAL A 88 -6.88 -8.86 7.53
CA VAL A 88 -7.55 -7.58 7.26
C VAL A 88 -8.96 -7.82 6.72
N HIS A 89 -9.12 -8.76 5.78
CA HIS A 89 -10.44 -9.08 5.20
C HIS A 89 -11.43 -9.55 6.27
N VAL A 90 -11.01 -10.38 7.23
CA VAL A 90 -11.85 -10.78 8.36
C VAL A 90 -12.33 -9.56 9.15
N GLN A 91 -11.46 -8.58 9.42
CA GLN A 91 -11.86 -7.37 10.15
C GLN A 91 -12.79 -6.46 9.32
N LEU A 92 -12.59 -6.41 8.01
CA LEU A 92 -13.46 -5.62 7.13
C LEU A 92 -14.91 -6.14 7.11
N THR A 93 -15.13 -7.45 7.26
CA THR A 93 -16.47 -8.06 7.28
C THR A 93 -17.21 -7.90 8.62
N ARG A 94 -16.52 -7.56 9.71
CA ARG A 94 -17.13 -7.37 11.03
C ARG A 94 -17.92 -6.07 11.09
N THR A 95 -19.11 -6.08 11.68
CA THR A 95 -19.97 -4.90 11.82
C THR A 95 -19.63 -4.06 13.04
N ASP A 96 -18.87 -4.62 13.99
CA ASP A 96 -18.44 -4.00 15.24
C ASP A 96 -17.05 -3.32 15.13
N ILE A 97 -16.39 -3.40 13.98
CA ILE A 97 -15.14 -2.70 13.68
C ILE A 97 -15.41 -1.56 12.71
N ASP A 98 -14.97 -0.36 13.04
CA ASP A 98 -15.17 0.86 12.23
C ASP A 98 -14.00 1.17 11.29
N GLY A 99 -12.80 0.71 11.63
CA GLY A 99 -11.60 0.89 10.82
C GLY A 99 -10.45 0.00 11.23
N ILE A 100 -9.42 -0.05 10.42
CA ILE A 100 -8.25 -0.90 10.63
C ILE A 100 -6.99 -0.05 10.65
N LEU A 101 -6.20 -0.20 11.71
CA LEU A 101 -4.88 0.40 11.87
C LEU A 101 -3.82 -0.71 11.82
N ILE A 102 -2.82 -0.57 10.95
CA ILE A 102 -1.74 -1.55 10.80
C ILE A 102 -0.41 -0.85 11.13
N THR A 103 0.30 -1.33 12.15
CA THR A 103 1.68 -0.91 12.37
C THR A 103 2.62 -1.77 11.55
N HIS A 104 3.57 -1.14 10.83
CA HIS A 104 4.38 -1.81 9.83
C HIS A 104 5.78 -1.19 9.74
N GLY A 105 6.78 -1.98 9.38
CA GLY A 105 8.10 -1.46 9.05
C GLY A 105 8.11 -0.71 7.72
N THR A 106 8.94 0.32 7.62
CA THR A 106 8.88 1.27 6.50
C THR A 106 9.49 0.76 5.19
N ASP A 107 10.24 -0.37 5.19
CA ASP A 107 11.01 -0.80 4.02
C ASP A 107 10.16 -1.42 2.92
N SER A 108 9.05 -2.08 3.27
CA SER A 108 8.09 -2.65 2.30
C SER A 108 6.64 -2.21 2.54
N MET A 109 6.45 -1.10 3.30
CA MET A 109 5.11 -0.58 3.59
C MET A 109 4.35 -0.22 2.30
N GLU A 110 5.04 0.30 1.28
CA GLU A 110 4.44 0.66 0.00
C GLU A 110 3.89 -0.53 -0.77
N GLU A 111 4.58 -1.69 -0.71
CA GLU A 111 4.11 -2.94 -1.32
C GLU A 111 2.93 -3.53 -0.55
N THR A 112 3.00 -3.54 0.78
CA THR A 112 1.89 -4.01 1.62
C THR A 112 0.65 -3.15 1.43
N ALA A 113 0.79 -1.82 1.42
CA ALA A 113 -0.31 -0.91 1.14
C ALA A 113 -0.90 -1.14 -0.25
N MET A 114 -0.04 -1.36 -1.27
CA MET A 114 -0.48 -1.69 -2.63
C MET A 114 -1.30 -2.98 -2.63
N ALA A 115 -0.83 -4.06 -2.02
CA ALA A 115 -1.54 -5.33 -1.93
C ALA A 115 -2.94 -5.17 -1.32
N LEU A 116 -3.04 -4.46 -0.20
CA LEU A 116 -4.31 -4.17 0.47
C LEU A 116 -5.26 -3.33 -0.40
N SER A 117 -4.74 -2.46 -1.28
CA SER A 117 -5.55 -1.57 -2.11
C SER A 117 -6.04 -2.20 -3.42
N ILE A 118 -5.44 -3.32 -3.85
CA ILE A 118 -5.81 -4.04 -5.07
C ILE A 118 -7.05 -4.88 -4.85
N PHE A 119 -7.12 -5.58 -3.73
CA PHE A 119 -8.26 -6.42 -3.36
C PHE A 119 -9.33 -5.56 -2.69
N ASP A 120 -10.53 -6.11 -2.52
CA ASP A 120 -11.66 -5.34 -1.98
C ASP A 120 -11.34 -4.75 -0.60
N PRO A 121 -11.10 -3.43 -0.49
CA PRO A 121 -10.84 -2.78 0.78
C PRO A 121 -12.11 -2.55 1.60
N GLY A 122 -13.28 -3.01 1.13
CA GLY A 122 -14.57 -2.78 1.78
C GLY A 122 -14.96 -1.29 1.85
N THR A 123 -15.76 -0.97 2.86
CA THR A 123 -16.29 0.39 3.08
C THR A 123 -15.63 1.11 4.26
N LYS A 124 -14.57 0.54 4.82
CA LYS A 124 -13.87 1.07 6.00
C LYS A 124 -12.48 1.62 5.63
N PRO A 125 -11.97 2.60 6.40
CA PRO A 125 -10.58 3.00 6.27
C PRO A 125 -9.63 1.91 6.76
N VAL A 126 -8.59 1.65 5.98
CA VAL A 126 -7.43 0.81 6.34
C VAL A 126 -6.21 1.69 6.30
N VAL A 127 -5.58 1.91 7.45
CA VAL A 127 -4.46 2.84 7.58
C VAL A 127 -3.21 2.12 8.03
N LEU A 128 -2.16 2.17 7.22
CA LEU A 128 -0.83 1.70 7.59
C LEU A 128 -0.02 2.85 8.17
N THR A 129 0.75 2.55 9.21
CA THR A 129 1.70 3.49 9.80
C THR A 129 2.91 2.77 10.37
N GLY A 130 3.90 3.54 10.78
CA GLY A 130 5.14 3.05 11.36
C GLY A 130 5.94 4.20 11.96
N ALA A 131 7.25 3.99 12.12
CA ALA A 131 8.13 5.05 12.58
C ALA A 131 9.53 4.94 11.93
N GLN A 132 10.20 6.08 11.78
CA GLN A 132 11.62 6.13 11.42
C GLN A 132 12.53 5.96 12.64
N ARG A 133 12.03 6.28 13.83
CA ARG A 133 12.77 6.21 15.09
C ARG A 133 12.16 5.14 15.99
N SER A 134 13.01 4.50 16.79
CA SER A 134 12.57 3.48 17.74
C SER A 134 11.60 4.05 18.79
N PHE A 135 10.84 3.14 19.39
CA PHE A 135 9.83 3.46 20.40
C PHE A 135 10.39 4.25 21.60
N ASP A 136 11.60 3.89 22.05
CA ASP A 136 12.30 4.50 23.17
C ASP A 136 13.10 5.76 22.81
N HIS A 137 13.12 6.16 21.53
CA HIS A 137 13.84 7.36 21.10
C HIS A 137 13.15 8.62 21.64
N PRO A 138 13.88 9.56 22.33
CA PRO A 138 13.28 10.77 22.92
C PRO A 138 12.51 11.68 21.97
N GLY A 139 12.84 11.63 20.68
CA GLY A 139 12.13 12.33 19.60
C GLY A 139 11.40 11.37 18.67
N GLY A 140 10.89 10.24 19.19
CA GLY A 140 10.18 9.22 18.41
C GLY A 140 8.96 9.79 17.68
N ASP A 141 8.79 9.39 16.42
CA ASP A 141 7.68 9.80 15.57
C ASP A 141 6.48 8.85 15.65
N GLY A 142 6.68 7.65 16.22
CA GLY A 142 5.64 6.62 16.31
C GLY A 142 4.35 7.07 17.00
N PRO A 143 4.38 7.67 18.19
CA PRO A 143 3.18 8.13 18.89
C PRO A 143 2.35 9.13 18.06
N ARG A 144 3.02 10.07 17.40
CA ARG A 144 2.33 11.04 16.52
C ARG A 144 1.71 10.34 15.31
N ASN A 145 2.45 9.46 14.65
CA ASN A 145 1.97 8.73 13.48
C ASN A 145 0.76 7.86 13.83
N LEU A 146 0.74 7.21 15.01
CA LEU A 146 -0.40 6.46 15.52
C LEU A 146 -1.62 7.37 15.74
N HIS A 147 -1.42 8.53 16.36
CA HIS A 147 -2.49 9.49 16.64
C HIS A 147 -3.09 10.07 15.35
N ASP A 148 -2.25 10.46 14.40
CA ASP A 148 -2.66 10.97 13.10
C ASP A 148 -3.42 9.88 12.31
N SER A 149 -3.03 8.59 12.46
CA SER A 149 -3.72 7.45 11.85
C SER A 149 -5.10 7.22 12.46
N LEU A 150 -5.22 7.31 13.79
CA LEU A 150 -6.51 7.23 14.48
C LEU A 150 -7.45 8.32 13.95
N HIS A 151 -6.97 9.56 13.92
CA HIS A 151 -7.76 10.68 13.41
C HIS A 151 -8.23 10.49 11.95
N LEU A 152 -7.39 9.93 11.10
CA LEU A 152 -7.78 9.59 9.72
C LEU A 152 -8.89 8.53 9.68
N ILE A 153 -8.81 7.51 10.54
CA ILE A 153 -9.84 6.48 10.65
C ILE A 153 -11.18 7.10 11.13
N GLU A 154 -11.13 8.01 12.11
CA GLU A 154 -12.31 8.74 12.63
C GLU A 154 -13.04 9.54 11.55
N GLN A 155 -12.35 9.98 10.50
CA GLN A 155 -13.00 10.65 9.37
C GLN A 155 -13.85 9.70 8.52
N GLY A 156 -13.67 8.39 8.66
CA GLY A 156 -14.50 7.36 8.04
C GLY A 156 -14.38 7.27 6.51
N THR A 157 -13.35 7.86 5.91
CA THR A 157 -13.16 7.81 4.46
C THR A 157 -12.67 6.43 4.03
N PRO A 158 -13.46 5.65 3.26
CA PRO A 158 -13.06 4.33 2.81
C PRO A 158 -11.79 4.37 1.94
N GLY A 159 -10.98 3.32 2.04
CA GLY A 159 -9.78 3.17 1.23
C GLY A 159 -8.58 2.72 2.05
N VAL A 160 -7.46 2.54 1.36
CA VAL A 160 -6.18 2.13 1.97
C VAL A 160 -5.19 3.30 1.89
N TYR A 161 -4.62 3.65 3.03
CA TYR A 161 -3.74 4.81 3.17
C TYR A 161 -2.48 4.46 3.95
N ILE A 162 -1.41 5.16 3.66
CA ILE A 162 -0.25 5.28 4.55
C ILE A 162 -0.38 6.65 5.25
N GLN A 163 -0.43 6.63 6.57
CA GLN A 163 -0.38 7.85 7.39
C GLN A 163 1.01 7.96 8.00
N PHE A 164 1.81 8.92 7.55
CA PHE A 164 3.22 9.01 7.96
C PHE A 164 3.74 10.44 7.91
N GLY A 165 4.43 10.88 8.97
CA GLY A 165 5.04 12.20 9.04
C GLY A 165 4.07 13.36 8.87
N GLY A 166 2.81 13.21 9.29
CA GLY A 166 1.74 14.19 9.13
C GLY A 166 1.09 14.21 7.74
N MET A 167 1.42 13.24 6.87
CA MET A 167 0.90 13.13 5.51
C MET A 167 -0.02 11.93 5.38
N THR A 168 -1.17 12.11 4.75
CA THR A 168 -2.08 11.04 4.32
C THR A 168 -1.79 10.70 2.86
N ILE A 169 -1.35 9.49 2.60
CA ILE A 169 -0.83 9.06 1.30
C ILE A 169 -1.69 7.89 0.81
N PRO A 170 -2.41 8.02 -0.32
CA PRO A 170 -3.12 6.90 -0.91
C PRO A 170 -2.17 5.74 -1.21
N ALA A 171 -2.58 4.50 -0.90
CA ALA A 171 -1.74 3.31 -1.05
C ALA A 171 -1.21 3.12 -2.48
N ARG A 172 -2.07 3.31 -3.49
CA ARG A 172 -1.64 3.24 -4.89
C ARG A 172 -0.85 4.47 -5.28
N GLY A 173 0.40 4.26 -5.67
CA GLY A 173 1.36 5.31 -5.96
C GLY A 173 2.16 5.79 -4.75
N ALA A 174 1.91 5.25 -3.55
CA ALA A 174 2.76 5.50 -2.39
C ALA A 174 4.16 4.95 -2.61
N ARG A 175 5.16 5.66 -2.11
CA ARG A 175 6.55 5.17 -2.10
C ARG A 175 7.35 5.80 -0.98
N LYS A 176 8.32 5.06 -0.45
CA LYS A 176 9.34 5.58 0.44
C LYS A 176 10.33 6.43 -0.36
N ASN A 177 10.35 7.73 -0.12
CA ASN A 177 11.19 8.68 -0.86
C ASN A 177 12.46 9.08 -0.11
N HIS A 178 12.57 8.74 1.17
CA HIS A 178 13.74 9.07 1.98
C HIS A 178 13.99 8.01 3.06
N THR A 179 15.28 7.69 3.27
CA THR A 179 15.69 6.66 4.24
C THR A 179 15.53 7.05 5.70
N PHE A 180 15.63 8.36 6.04
CA PHE A 180 15.66 8.84 7.42
C PHE A 180 14.70 9.98 7.76
N HIS A 181 14.14 10.70 6.78
CA HIS A 181 13.22 11.80 7.07
C HIS A 181 11.94 11.31 7.68
N LEU A 182 11.42 12.07 8.65
CA LEU A 182 10.15 11.73 9.32
C LEU A 182 8.93 11.81 8.37
N ASN A 183 9.03 12.55 7.28
CA ASN A 183 8.08 12.57 6.16
C ASN A 183 8.62 11.74 4.98
N GLY A 184 9.13 10.53 5.26
CA GLY A 184 9.85 9.68 4.32
C GLY A 184 9.01 9.01 3.24
N PHE A 185 7.71 9.35 3.10
CA PHE A 185 6.82 8.82 2.08
C PHE A 185 6.21 9.94 1.25
N GLU A 186 5.90 9.63 0.00
CA GLU A 186 5.17 10.51 -0.90
C GLU A 186 4.21 9.71 -1.80
N SER A 187 3.32 10.41 -2.47
CA SER A 187 2.41 9.81 -3.45
C SER A 187 2.77 10.22 -4.87
N MET A 188 2.83 9.25 -5.77
CA MET A 188 2.83 9.48 -7.20
C MET A 188 1.39 9.46 -7.72
N PRO A 189 0.98 10.44 -8.53
CA PRO A 189 -0.32 10.39 -9.17
C PRO A 189 -0.43 9.14 -10.07
N VAL A 190 -1.33 8.24 -9.72
CA VAL A 190 -1.71 7.10 -10.55
C VAL A 190 -3.11 7.31 -11.08
N GLY A 191 -3.36 6.89 -12.32
CA GLY A 191 -4.70 7.00 -12.90
C GLY A 191 -5.72 6.12 -12.16
N GLU A 192 -6.97 6.56 -12.17
CA GLU A 192 -8.08 5.73 -11.70
C GLU A 192 -8.30 4.58 -12.65
N SER A 193 -8.60 3.40 -12.11
CA SER A 193 -8.97 2.22 -12.87
C SER A 193 -10.30 1.68 -12.34
N ASN A 194 -11.23 1.42 -13.24
CA ASN A 194 -12.52 0.77 -12.90
C ASN A 194 -12.36 -0.74 -12.69
N LEU A 195 -11.15 -1.28 -12.85
CA LEU A 195 -10.88 -2.71 -12.70
C LEU A 195 -10.81 -3.13 -11.22
N PHE A 196 -10.51 -2.20 -10.33
CA PHE A 196 -10.40 -2.48 -8.90
C PHE A 196 -11.73 -2.25 -8.17
N PRO A 197 -12.00 -3.05 -7.13
CA PRO A 197 -11.14 -4.09 -6.54
C PRO A 197 -11.12 -5.39 -7.35
N LEU A 198 -10.01 -6.13 -7.28
CA LEU A 198 -9.91 -7.50 -7.73
C LEU A 198 -10.43 -8.47 -6.65
N PRO A 199 -10.89 -9.68 -7.03
CA PRO A 199 -11.22 -10.73 -6.06
C PRO A 199 -9.99 -11.09 -5.21
N LEU A 200 -10.17 -11.31 -3.90
CA LEU A 200 -9.08 -11.75 -3.03
C LEU A 200 -8.53 -13.10 -3.52
N ALA A 201 -7.23 -13.14 -3.76
CA ALA A 201 -6.54 -14.33 -4.25
C ALA A 201 -5.12 -14.38 -3.66
N PRO A 202 -4.55 -15.59 -3.42
CA PRO A 202 -3.22 -15.73 -2.84
C PRO A 202 -2.12 -15.31 -3.83
N LEU A 203 -1.21 -14.47 -3.38
CA LEU A 203 -0.06 -13.97 -4.15
C LEU A 203 1.12 -14.94 -4.15
N ALA A 204 1.31 -15.69 -3.06
CA ALA A 204 2.46 -16.56 -2.84
C ALA A 204 2.73 -17.58 -3.96
N PRO A 205 1.70 -18.18 -4.62
CA PRO A 205 1.92 -19.09 -5.74
C PRO A 205 2.46 -18.42 -7.00
N HIS A 206 2.52 -17.09 -7.04
CA HIS A 206 2.89 -16.30 -8.22
C HIS A 206 4.12 -15.43 -7.96
N PRO A 207 5.33 -16.03 -7.76
CA PRO A 207 6.54 -15.26 -7.50
C PRO A 207 6.90 -14.40 -8.72
N VAL A 208 7.12 -13.12 -8.48
CA VAL A 208 7.54 -12.14 -9.48
C VAL A 208 8.90 -11.56 -9.08
N ALA A 209 9.87 -11.58 -9.99
CA ALA A 209 11.17 -10.95 -9.76
C ALA A 209 11.22 -9.51 -10.25
N ILE A 210 12.03 -8.69 -9.58
CA ILE A 210 12.43 -7.36 -10.05
C ILE A 210 13.88 -7.46 -10.54
N LEU A 211 14.13 -7.07 -11.80
CA LEU A 211 15.47 -7.06 -12.40
C LEU A 211 15.82 -5.65 -12.83
N ALA A 212 16.92 -5.12 -12.29
CA ALA A 212 17.39 -3.78 -12.59
C ALA A 212 18.19 -3.73 -13.90
N ALA A 213 17.83 -2.81 -14.79
CA ALA A 213 18.62 -2.45 -15.95
C ALA A 213 19.73 -1.46 -15.58
N TYR A 214 20.93 -1.70 -16.05
CA TYR A 214 22.08 -0.80 -15.91
C TYR A 214 22.94 -0.83 -17.19
N PRO A 215 23.80 0.17 -17.43
CA PRO A 215 24.72 0.13 -18.57
C PRO A 215 25.62 -1.11 -18.53
N GLY A 216 25.56 -1.94 -19.59
CA GLY A 216 26.27 -3.23 -19.66
C GLY A 216 25.48 -4.43 -19.10
N ALA A 217 24.24 -4.26 -18.63
CA ALA A 217 23.39 -5.39 -18.31
C ALA A 217 23.09 -6.23 -19.56
N ASP A 218 23.29 -7.53 -19.45
CA ASP A 218 23.02 -8.52 -20.49
C ASP A 218 21.81 -9.41 -20.13
N ALA A 219 21.62 -10.47 -20.91
CA ALA A 219 20.50 -11.38 -20.73
C ALA A 219 20.65 -12.35 -19.54
N THR A 220 21.82 -12.48 -18.94
CA THR A 220 22.17 -13.55 -18.00
C THR A 220 21.16 -13.68 -16.85
N LEU A 221 20.82 -12.57 -16.19
CA LEU A 221 19.87 -12.59 -15.06
C LEU A 221 18.43 -12.83 -15.52
N VAL A 222 18.06 -12.31 -16.69
CA VAL A 222 16.72 -12.53 -17.25
C VAL A 222 16.54 -14.00 -17.60
N ASP A 223 17.48 -14.58 -18.33
CA ASP A 223 17.43 -16.00 -18.72
C ASP A 223 17.41 -16.93 -17.49
N ALA A 224 18.21 -16.60 -16.46
CA ALA A 224 18.21 -17.34 -15.21
C ALA A 224 16.88 -17.24 -14.45
N ALA A 225 16.14 -16.15 -14.58
CA ALA A 225 14.86 -15.94 -13.89
C ALA A 225 13.69 -16.71 -14.55
N ILE A 226 13.73 -16.94 -15.87
CA ILE A 226 12.61 -17.57 -16.62
C ILE A 226 12.08 -18.86 -15.96
N PRO A 227 12.90 -19.85 -15.55
CA PRO A 227 12.38 -21.09 -14.98
C PRO A 227 11.90 -20.99 -13.54
N HIS A 228 12.11 -19.88 -12.85
CA HIS A 228 11.89 -19.76 -11.41
C HIS A 228 10.78 -18.81 -11.01
N PHE A 229 10.33 -17.94 -11.90
CA PHE A 229 9.33 -16.91 -11.59
C PHE A 229 8.09 -17.03 -12.50
N SER A 230 6.97 -16.55 -11.99
CA SER A 230 5.70 -16.47 -12.72
C SER A 230 5.55 -15.17 -13.51
N GLY A 231 6.44 -14.21 -13.32
CA GLY A 231 6.47 -12.95 -14.04
C GLY A 231 7.69 -12.11 -13.67
N LEU A 232 8.00 -11.11 -14.49
CA LEU A 232 9.13 -10.20 -14.28
C LEU A 232 8.69 -8.75 -14.27
N VAL A 233 9.31 -7.96 -13.40
CA VAL A 233 9.30 -6.50 -13.47
C VAL A 233 10.71 -6.05 -13.83
N ILE A 234 10.84 -5.29 -14.90
CA ILE A 234 12.13 -4.67 -15.26
C ILE A 234 12.16 -3.24 -14.70
N GLU A 235 13.10 -2.99 -13.80
CA GLU A 235 13.44 -1.64 -13.37
C GLU A 235 14.31 -0.96 -14.42
N ALA A 236 13.68 -0.43 -15.46
CA ALA A 236 14.31 0.07 -16.65
C ALA A 236 14.99 1.44 -16.48
N LEU A 237 15.76 1.84 -17.46
CA LEU A 237 16.37 3.15 -17.61
C LEU A 237 15.39 4.14 -18.26
N GLY A 238 15.46 5.40 -17.87
CA GLY A 238 14.65 6.45 -18.46
C GLY A 238 13.15 6.12 -18.44
N SER A 239 12.50 6.22 -19.57
CA SER A 239 11.06 5.98 -19.73
C SER A 239 10.70 4.53 -20.08
N GLY A 240 11.60 3.56 -19.86
CA GLY A 240 11.32 2.14 -20.09
C GLY A 240 12.28 1.43 -21.03
N ASN A 241 13.55 1.87 -21.07
CA ASN A 241 14.58 1.32 -21.96
C ASN A 241 15.60 0.48 -21.16
N MET A 242 16.31 -0.39 -21.87
CA MET A 242 17.41 -1.20 -21.36
C MET A 242 18.48 -1.41 -22.43
N GLY A 243 19.62 -2.02 -22.06
CA GLY A 243 20.64 -2.43 -23.04
C GLY A 243 20.12 -3.55 -23.97
N GLU A 244 20.67 -3.64 -25.18
CA GLU A 244 20.26 -4.62 -26.20
C GLU A 244 20.29 -6.04 -25.66
N GLY A 245 21.39 -6.45 -24.99
CA GLY A 245 21.51 -7.79 -24.46
C GLY A 245 20.46 -8.15 -23.42
N MET A 246 20.11 -7.21 -22.51
CA MET A 246 19.02 -7.42 -21.55
C MET A 246 17.65 -7.47 -22.26
N GLY A 247 17.45 -6.61 -23.28
CA GLY A 247 16.24 -6.61 -24.10
C GLY A 247 16.01 -7.92 -24.85
N GLU A 248 17.07 -8.54 -25.37
CA GLU A 248 17.01 -9.88 -25.98
C GLU A 248 16.58 -10.94 -24.95
N GLY A 249 17.07 -10.88 -23.70
CA GLY A 249 16.63 -11.75 -22.63
C GLY A 249 15.14 -11.56 -22.31
N VAL A 250 14.68 -10.31 -22.22
CA VAL A 250 13.26 -9.97 -22.01
C VAL A 250 12.39 -10.48 -23.17
N ALA A 251 12.87 -10.38 -24.40
CA ALA A 251 12.14 -10.92 -25.55
C ALA A 251 11.96 -12.44 -25.43
N ARG A 252 13.02 -13.18 -25.01
CA ARG A 252 12.92 -14.64 -24.77
C ARG A 252 11.97 -14.98 -23.62
N ALA A 253 11.96 -14.18 -22.54
CA ALA A 253 11.02 -14.37 -21.45
C ALA A 253 9.55 -14.26 -21.95
N LEU A 254 9.26 -13.23 -22.76
CA LEU A 254 7.95 -13.05 -23.39
C LEU A 254 7.59 -14.20 -24.34
N GLU A 255 8.53 -14.65 -25.17
CA GLU A 255 8.36 -15.79 -26.08
C GLU A 255 8.13 -17.10 -25.31
N ALA A 256 8.69 -17.25 -24.11
CA ALA A 256 8.42 -18.36 -23.20
C ALA A 256 7.06 -18.25 -22.48
N GLY A 257 6.29 -17.18 -22.72
CA GLY A 257 5.00 -16.93 -22.09
C GLY A 257 5.07 -16.29 -20.70
N LEU A 258 6.26 -15.85 -20.28
CA LEU A 258 6.42 -15.18 -18.99
C LEU A 258 6.01 -13.71 -19.12
N PRO A 259 4.98 -13.22 -18.39
CA PRO A 259 4.56 -11.83 -18.47
C PRO A 259 5.63 -10.90 -17.90
N VAL A 260 5.85 -9.78 -18.59
CA VAL A 260 6.85 -8.76 -18.19
C VAL A 260 6.20 -7.40 -18.11
N ALA A 261 6.36 -6.75 -16.95
CA ALA A 261 6.01 -5.35 -16.74
C ALA A 261 7.27 -4.48 -16.73
N ILE A 262 7.28 -3.40 -17.51
CA ILE A 262 8.39 -2.46 -17.58
C ILE A 262 8.08 -1.25 -16.71
N SER A 263 8.78 -1.14 -15.60
CA SER A 263 8.82 0.00 -14.69
C SER A 263 10.08 0.84 -14.95
N THR A 264 10.45 1.73 -14.05
CA THR A 264 11.65 2.55 -14.18
C THR A 264 12.27 2.89 -12.83
N ARG A 265 13.59 3.02 -12.78
CA ARG A 265 14.32 3.56 -11.63
C ARG A 265 14.20 5.08 -11.46
N VAL A 266 13.64 5.76 -12.48
CA VAL A 266 13.48 7.22 -12.43
C VAL A 266 12.40 7.58 -11.42
N PRO A 267 12.68 8.47 -10.46
CA PRO A 267 11.75 8.74 -9.36
C PRO A 267 10.40 9.29 -9.79
N TYR A 268 10.34 10.09 -10.86
CA TYR A 268 9.12 10.77 -11.30
C TYR A 268 8.82 10.52 -12.77
N GLY A 269 7.56 10.65 -13.14
CA GLY A 269 7.07 10.42 -14.50
C GLY A 269 6.58 8.98 -14.71
N THR A 270 6.16 8.68 -15.92
CA THR A 270 5.62 7.37 -16.32
C THR A 270 6.50 6.70 -17.36
N THR A 271 6.45 5.36 -17.41
CA THR A 271 7.02 4.63 -18.54
C THR A 271 6.16 4.86 -19.79
N SER A 272 6.80 5.13 -20.93
CA SER A 272 6.11 5.45 -22.19
C SER A 272 6.31 4.39 -23.29
N LEU A 273 7.27 3.50 -23.16
CA LEU A 273 7.62 2.43 -24.10
C LEU A 273 7.69 2.95 -25.57
N ALA A 274 8.40 4.05 -25.79
CA ALA A 274 8.37 4.77 -27.06
C ALA A 274 9.55 4.48 -28.01
N TYR A 275 10.62 3.84 -27.50
CA TYR A 275 11.85 3.65 -28.26
C TYR A 275 11.92 2.27 -28.90
N GLY A 276 12.40 2.19 -30.12
CA GLY A 276 12.68 0.96 -30.87
C GLY A 276 14.06 0.34 -30.55
N GLY A 277 14.41 -0.72 -31.27
CA GLY A 277 15.65 -1.51 -31.05
C GLY A 277 15.45 -2.61 -29.99
N SER A 278 16.41 -3.55 -29.89
CA SER A 278 16.28 -4.75 -29.05
C SER A 278 16.01 -4.43 -27.57
N GLY A 279 16.61 -3.34 -27.04
CA GLY A 279 16.37 -2.88 -25.66
C GLY A 279 15.34 -1.77 -25.54
N GLY A 280 14.67 -1.42 -26.63
CA GLY A 280 13.67 -0.34 -26.66
C GLY A 280 12.30 -0.82 -26.19
N GLY A 281 11.66 0.01 -25.35
CA GLY A 281 10.36 -0.34 -24.78
C GLY A 281 9.26 -0.60 -25.81
N ALA A 282 9.23 0.12 -26.95
CA ALA A 282 8.24 -0.11 -28.01
C ALA A 282 8.38 -1.52 -28.62
N THR A 283 9.62 -1.91 -28.95
CA THR A 283 9.89 -3.26 -29.49
C THR A 283 9.47 -4.37 -28.51
N LEU A 284 9.69 -4.18 -27.22
CA LEU A 284 9.27 -5.13 -26.21
C LEU A 284 7.75 -5.12 -25.96
N ALA A 285 7.10 -3.96 -26.08
CA ALA A 285 5.65 -3.85 -26.04
C ALA A 285 4.98 -4.59 -27.20
N ASP A 286 5.53 -4.50 -28.42
CA ASP A 286 5.05 -5.28 -29.59
C ASP A 286 5.16 -6.78 -29.38
N LYS A 287 6.07 -7.23 -28.49
CA LYS A 287 6.22 -8.63 -28.07
C LYS A 287 5.35 -9.01 -26.85
N GLY A 288 4.60 -8.07 -26.28
CA GLY A 288 3.67 -8.31 -25.18
C GLY A 288 4.11 -7.79 -23.81
N ALA A 289 5.24 -7.08 -23.68
CA ALA A 289 5.57 -6.38 -22.45
C ALA A 289 4.59 -5.25 -22.17
N VAL A 290 4.24 -5.03 -20.90
CA VAL A 290 3.31 -3.98 -20.48
C VAL A 290 4.06 -2.84 -19.79
N SER A 291 3.58 -1.61 -19.95
CA SER A 291 4.08 -0.46 -19.19
C SER A 291 3.52 -0.49 -17.77
N ALA A 292 4.38 -0.35 -16.76
CA ALA A 292 3.94 -0.16 -15.38
C ALA A 292 3.42 1.27 -15.10
N GLY A 293 3.45 2.15 -16.10
CA GLY A 293 2.96 3.52 -15.97
C GLY A 293 3.68 4.31 -14.87
N ALA A 294 2.94 4.76 -13.88
CA ALA A 294 3.48 5.48 -12.72
C ALA A 294 3.99 4.56 -11.60
N PHE A 295 3.66 3.27 -11.62
CA PHE A 295 4.05 2.34 -10.56
C PHE A 295 5.57 2.05 -10.59
N ARG A 296 6.20 2.18 -9.44
CA ARG A 296 7.61 1.83 -9.26
C ARG A 296 7.74 0.31 -9.07
N PRO A 297 8.95 -0.25 -9.20
CA PRO A 297 9.13 -1.70 -9.29
C PRO A 297 8.45 -2.50 -8.18
N GLY A 298 8.51 -2.05 -6.93
CA GLY A 298 7.86 -2.71 -5.79
C GLY A 298 6.35 -2.85 -5.97
N GLN A 299 5.66 -1.75 -6.25
CA GLN A 299 4.21 -1.77 -6.47
C GLN A 299 3.83 -2.49 -7.78
N ALA A 300 4.61 -2.33 -8.84
CA ALA A 300 4.40 -3.06 -10.09
C ALA A 300 4.51 -4.58 -9.90
N ARG A 301 5.43 -5.03 -9.04
CA ARG A 301 5.59 -6.44 -8.68
C ARG A 301 4.34 -7.00 -8.01
N ILE A 302 3.80 -6.30 -7.03
CA ILE A 302 2.56 -6.71 -6.34
C ILE A 302 1.38 -6.74 -7.31
N LEU A 303 1.27 -5.73 -8.16
CA LEU A 303 0.20 -5.63 -9.15
C LEU A 303 0.27 -6.76 -10.18
N LEU A 304 1.47 -7.13 -10.65
CA LEU A 304 1.66 -8.26 -11.55
C LEU A 304 1.31 -9.59 -10.88
N ALA A 305 1.76 -9.80 -9.63
CA ALA A 305 1.41 -10.99 -8.86
C ALA A 305 -0.10 -11.12 -8.67
N ALA A 306 -0.81 -10.01 -8.38
CA ALA A 306 -2.26 -9.99 -8.24
C ALA A 306 -2.98 -10.28 -9.56
N ALA A 307 -2.50 -9.77 -10.69
CA ALA A 307 -3.02 -10.10 -12.01
C ALA A 307 -2.96 -11.61 -12.28
N LEU A 308 -1.81 -12.23 -11.98
CA LEU A 308 -1.61 -13.66 -12.13
C LEU A 308 -2.47 -14.49 -11.18
N ALA A 309 -2.57 -14.08 -9.93
CA ALA A 309 -3.35 -14.76 -8.90
C ALA A 309 -4.85 -14.78 -9.22
N THR A 310 -5.38 -13.73 -9.85
CA THR A 310 -6.80 -13.60 -10.20
C THR A 310 -7.12 -14.07 -11.61
N GLY A 311 -6.10 -14.39 -12.43
CA GLY A 311 -6.28 -14.68 -13.86
C GLY A 311 -6.73 -13.47 -14.68
N THR A 312 -6.61 -12.26 -14.13
CA THR A 312 -6.96 -11.02 -14.85
C THR A 312 -5.87 -10.70 -15.87
N PRO A 313 -6.22 -10.33 -17.11
CA PRO A 313 -5.22 -9.98 -18.11
C PRO A 313 -4.26 -8.88 -17.63
N VAL A 314 -2.95 -9.14 -17.69
CA VAL A 314 -1.92 -8.22 -17.19
C VAL A 314 -2.04 -6.84 -17.87
N SER A 315 -2.33 -6.82 -19.16
CA SER A 315 -2.54 -5.57 -19.91
C SER A 315 -3.71 -4.73 -19.36
N GLU A 316 -4.78 -5.36 -18.87
CA GLU A 316 -5.93 -4.66 -18.30
C GLU A 316 -5.58 -4.08 -16.91
N VAL A 317 -4.85 -4.85 -16.09
CA VAL A 317 -4.46 -4.43 -14.75
C VAL A 317 -3.53 -3.22 -14.79
N PHE A 318 -2.64 -3.16 -15.79
CA PHE A 318 -1.73 -2.02 -15.99
C PHE A 318 -2.30 -0.90 -16.88
N ALA A 319 -3.46 -1.09 -17.53
CA ALA A 319 -4.12 -0.08 -18.37
C ALA A 319 -4.77 1.07 -17.58
N ALA A 320 -4.28 1.42 -16.40
CA ALA A 320 -4.74 2.60 -15.68
C ALA A 320 -4.67 3.82 -16.60
N LYS A 321 -5.78 4.55 -16.75
CA LYS A 321 -5.81 5.81 -17.50
C LYS A 321 -4.67 6.67 -17.01
N ALA A 322 -3.74 7.01 -17.90
CA ALA A 322 -2.64 7.92 -17.56
C ALA A 322 -3.24 9.16 -16.89
N ALA A 323 -2.69 9.55 -15.74
CA ALA A 323 -3.06 10.81 -15.13
C ALA A 323 -3.00 11.93 -16.19
N PRO A 324 -3.94 12.86 -16.21
CA PRO A 324 -3.96 13.92 -17.22
C PRO A 324 -2.58 14.60 -17.25
N LYS A 325 -2.02 14.80 -18.44
CA LYS A 325 -0.70 15.39 -18.66
C LYS A 325 -0.60 16.72 -17.91
N GLN A 326 -0.03 16.74 -16.72
CA GLN A 326 0.30 17.96 -15.98
C GLN A 326 1.64 18.55 -16.45
N TYR A 327 1.85 18.63 -17.76
CA TYR A 327 2.94 19.43 -18.32
C TYR A 327 2.38 20.25 -19.48
N SER A 328 1.59 21.28 -19.15
CA SER A 328 1.60 22.50 -19.97
C SER A 328 2.82 23.32 -19.54
N ARG A 329 3.64 23.70 -20.47
CA ARG A 329 4.88 24.47 -20.37
C ARG A 329 4.77 25.74 -19.52
#